data_87f5c7acea0711cf75cc370cf74255c7
#
_entry.id   87f5c7acea0711cf75cc370cf74255c7
#
_cell.length_a   1.000
_cell.length_b   1.000
_cell.length_c   1.000
_cell.angle_alpha   90.00
_cell.angle_beta   90.00
_cell.angle_gamma   90.00
#
_symmetry.space_group_name_H-M   'P 1'
#
loop_
_entity.id
_entity.type
_entity.pdbx_description
1 polymer ?
#
loop_
_entity_poly.entity_id
_entity_poly.type
_entity_poly.pdbx_seq_one_letter_code
_entity_poly.pdbx_strand_id
1 'polypeptide(L)'
;MNQQRQLSWKIAAILGTSFGFTAHAAEMVRVDNDALLQQSLAAQSKSVAPLELGFSEVKRVVLPNGKTKVRYQQTHRGLPVFDTSVVATLSKNQPTQVFGSMAQGISGDLSSIAPKLNQEQAIEAALSAHRTFTVGKKSIENKNAKLMVRLDENQVAQVVYLVDFFIASSMPERPFYFIDATTGDVLQKWNGLNHAKALGTGPGGNLKTTRYEYGSDFPSFPIDKTG
;
A
#
# COMPACT_ATOMS: atom_id res chain seq x y z
N MET A 1 -18.92 74.85 24.49
CA MET A 1 -19.56 73.58 24.96
C MET A 1 -19.42 72.57 23.86
N ASN A 2 -18.43 71.73 23.93
CA ASN A 2 -18.30 70.56 23.03
C ASN A 2 -17.60 69.47 23.83
N GLN A 3 -18.38 68.50 24.22
CA GLN A 3 -17.84 67.26 24.87
C GLN A 3 -17.29 66.33 23.79
N GLN A 4 -16.01 66.14 23.76
CA GLN A 4 -15.38 65.06 23.00
C GLN A 4 -15.51 63.76 23.79
N ARG A 5 -16.25 62.80 23.24
CA ARG A 5 -16.34 61.45 23.70
C ARG A 5 -15.03 60.70 23.37
N GLN A 6 -14.25 60.42 24.37
CA GLN A 6 -13.11 59.52 24.29
C GLN A 6 -13.61 58.10 24.11
N LEU A 7 -13.40 57.54 22.94
CA LEU A 7 -13.62 56.09 22.68
C LEU A 7 -12.37 55.30 23.09
N SER A 8 -12.43 54.73 24.25
CA SER A 8 -11.37 53.83 24.72
C SER A 8 -11.47 52.47 23.99
N TRP A 9 -10.56 52.22 23.09
CA TRP A 9 -10.36 50.92 22.49
C TRP A 9 -9.70 49.98 23.50
N LYS A 10 -10.48 49.04 24.00
CA LYS A 10 -9.92 47.90 24.73
C LYS A 10 -9.32 46.95 23.71
N ILE A 11 -7.99 46.93 23.63
CA ILE A 11 -7.24 45.87 22.92
C ILE A 11 -7.38 44.61 23.73
N ALA A 12 -8.24 43.71 23.28
CA ALA A 12 -8.27 42.35 23.80
C ALA A 12 -7.01 41.61 23.26
N ALA A 13 -6.04 41.41 24.14
CA ALA A 13 -4.92 40.51 23.87
C ALA A 13 -5.48 39.09 23.76
N ILE A 14 -5.62 38.58 22.54
CA ILE A 14 -5.85 37.19 22.29
C ILE A 14 -4.54 36.47 22.62
N LEU A 15 -4.49 35.83 23.79
CA LEU A 15 -3.48 34.83 24.10
C LEU A 15 -3.65 33.70 23.07
N GLY A 16 -2.81 33.73 22.04
CA GLY A 16 -2.65 32.62 21.13
C GLY A 16 -2.07 31.44 21.90
N THR A 17 -2.92 30.54 22.33
CA THR A 17 -2.46 29.18 22.67
C THR A 17 -1.90 28.58 21.40
N SER A 18 -0.59 28.59 21.29
CA SER A 18 0.13 27.79 20.28
C SER A 18 -0.18 26.32 20.60
N PHE A 19 -1.18 25.77 19.92
CA PHE A 19 -1.28 24.34 19.79
C PHE A 19 0.00 23.91 19.04
N GLY A 20 0.94 23.42 19.81
CA GLY A 20 2.08 22.72 19.26
C GLY A 20 1.53 21.54 18.47
N PHE A 21 1.48 21.68 17.14
CA PHE A 21 1.38 20.53 16.27
C PHE A 21 2.67 19.73 16.49
N THR A 22 2.62 18.74 17.38
CA THR A 22 3.60 17.67 17.34
C THR A 22 3.42 17.03 15.97
N ALA A 23 4.37 17.24 15.07
CA ALA A 23 4.44 16.50 13.83
C ALA A 23 4.57 15.03 14.26
N HIS A 24 3.46 14.29 14.20
CA HIS A 24 3.50 12.86 14.40
C HIS A 24 4.18 12.29 13.15
N ALA A 25 5.24 11.51 13.36
CA ALA A 25 5.82 10.69 12.32
C ALA A 25 4.73 9.80 11.70
N ALA A 26 4.91 9.39 10.47
CA ALA A 26 3.97 8.48 9.84
C ALA A 26 3.90 7.17 10.61
N GLU A 27 2.71 6.56 10.68
CA GLU A 27 2.52 5.27 11.32
C GLU A 27 1.41 4.46 10.63
N MET A 28 1.56 3.13 10.64
CA MET A 28 0.51 2.22 10.22
C MET A 28 -0.46 1.99 11.38
N VAL A 29 -1.73 2.32 11.17
CA VAL A 29 -2.79 2.14 12.17
C VAL A 29 -3.84 1.14 11.71
N ARG A 30 -4.33 0.34 12.64
CA ARG A 30 -5.47 -0.53 12.40
C ARG A 30 -6.77 0.26 12.48
N VAL A 31 -7.63 0.06 11.50
CA VAL A 31 -8.97 0.65 11.46
C VAL A 31 -9.98 -0.39 11.94
N ASP A 32 -10.74 -0.04 12.97
CA ASP A 32 -11.83 -0.86 13.48
C ASP A 32 -13.07 0.03 13.68
N ASN A 33 -13.96 -0.01 12.69
CA ASN A 33 -15.25 0.68 12.65
C ASN A 33 -15.22 2.18 13.00
N ASP A 34 -14.18 2.88 12.53
CA ASP A 34 -13.94 4.30 12.80
C ASP A 34 -15.00 5.20 12.14
N ALA A 35 -15.70 6.01 12.94
CA ALA A 35 -16.77 6.89 12.48
C ALA A 35 -16.25 8.06 11.61
N LEU A 36 -15.07 8.59 11.90
CA LEU A 36 -14.47 9.66 11.12
C LEU A 36 -14.08 9.16 9.72
N LEU A 37 -13.55 7.94 9.66
CA LEU A 37 -13.23 7.32 8.38
C LEU A 37 -14.49 6.99 7.56
N GLN A 38 -15.57 6.56 8.21
CA GLN A 38 -16.87 6.39 7.55
C GLN A 38 -17.36 7.70 6.92
N GLN A 39 -17.26 8.81 7.67
CA GLN A 39 -17.58 10.14 7.17
C GLN A 39 -16.68 10.55 6.00
N SER A 40 -15.39 10.32 6.10
CA SER A 40 -14.40 10.65 5.05
C SER A 40 -14.70 9.89 3.76
N LEU A 41 -14.99 8.61 3.83
CA LEU A 41 -15.37 7.79 2.67
C LEU A 41 -16.68 8.25 2.03
N ALA A 42 -17.66 8.66 2.85
CA ALA A 42 -18.94 9.20 2.35
C ALA A 42 -18.75 10.57 1.67
N ALA A 43 -17.86 11.41 2.17
CA ALA A 43 -17.58 12.74 1.63
C ALA A 43 -16.73 12.69 0.35
N GLN A 44 -15.81 11.74 0.25
CA GLN A 44 -14.87 11.63 -0.87
C GLN A 44 -15.56 11.44 -2.23
N SER A 45 -16.71 10.78 -2.27
CA SER A 45 -17.48 10.60 -3.51
C SER A 45 -17.89 11.93 -4.17
N LYS A 46 -17.72 13.05 -3.50
CA LYS A 46 -18.10 14.41 -3.95
C LYS A 46 -16.89 15.30 -4.29
N SER A 47 -15.65 14.84 -4.04
CA SER A 47 -14.45 15.64 -4.28
C SER A 47 -13.86 15.40 -5.67
N VAL A 48 -13.49 16.47 -6.35
CA VAL A 48 -12.87 16.45 -7.71
C VAL A 48 -11.36 16.57 -7.65
N ALA A 49 -10.80 17.09 -6.55
CA ALA A 49 -9.36 17.29 -6.38
C ALA A 49 -8.71 16.13 -5.59
N PRO A 50 -7.41 15.81 -5.84
CA PRO A 50 -6.67 14.89 -5.01
C PRO A 50 -6.64 15.39 -3.57
N LEU A 51 -7.14 14.57 -2.64
CA LEU A 51 -7.14 14.88 -1.21
C LEU A 51 -5.79 14.48 -0.60
N GLU A 52 -5.39 15.18 0.45
CA GLU A 52 -4.22 14.81 1.24
C GLU A 52 -4.35 13.39 1.78
N LEU A 53 -5.52 13.05 2.32
CA LEU A 53 -5.96 11.68 2.60
C LEU A 53 -7.11 11.34 1.65
N GLY A 54 -6.88 10.42 0.76
CA GLY A 54 -7.89 9.92 -0.18
C GLY A 54 -7.97 8.40 -0.17
N PHE A 55 -8.99 7.88 -0.86
CA PHE A 55 -9.21 6.44 -1.03
C PHE A 55 -9.65 6.16 -2.46
N SER A 56 -8.98 5.25 -3.15
CA SER A 56 -9.40 4.75 -4.46
C SER A 56 -10.09 3.40 -4.32
N GLU A 57 -11.22 3.22 -4.99
CA GLU A 57 -11.92 1.94 -5.01
C GLU A 57 -11.14 0.92 -5.83
N VAL A 58 -10.84 -0.23 -5.20
CA VAL A 58 -10.11 -1.34 -5.83
C VAL A 58 -11.06 -2.44 -6.27
N LYS A 59 -12.07 -2.73 -5.45
CA LYS A 59 -13.01 -3.81 -5.71
C LYS A 59 -14.36 -3.55 -5.03
N ARG A 60 -15.43 -3.85 -5.73
CA ARG A 60 -16.81 -3.77 -5.23
C ARG A 60 -17.51 -5.11 -5.39
N VAL A 61 -18.21 -5.56 -4.37
CA VAL A 61 -18.99 -6.80 -4.37
C VAL A 61 -20.35 -6.57 -3.71
N VAL A 62 -21.41 -6.86 -4.43
CA VAL A 62 -22.77 -6.86 -3.87
C VAL A 62 -23.03 -8.21 -3.21
N LEU A 63 -23.45 -8.18 -1.95
CA LEU A 63 -23.76 -9.38 -1.17
C LEU A 63 -25.23 -9.80 -1.35
N PRO A 64 -25.57 -11.09 -1.13
CA PRO A 64 -26.96 -11.57 -1.25
C PRO A 64 -27.97 -10.85 -0.36
N ASN A 65 -27.52 -10.26 0.75
CA ASN A 65 -28.36 -9.49 1.69
C ASN A 65 -28.57 -8.02 1.27
N GLY A 66 -28.22 -7.65 0.03
CA GLY A 66 -28.36 -6.29 -0.50
C GLY A 66 -27.32 -5.28 -0.01
N LYS A 67 -26.41 -5.66 0.91
CA LYS A 67 -25.27 -4.82 1.29
C LYS A 67 -24.16 -4.91 0.24
N THR A 68 -23.32 -3.88 0.17
CA THR A 68 -22.17 -3.86 -0.74
C THR A 68 -20.89 -3.80 0.06
N LYS A 69 -19.92 -4.66 -0.21
CA LYS A 69 -18.55 -4.55 0.30
C LYS A 69 -17.68 -3.86 -0.75
N VAL A 70 -16.93 -2.85 -0.31
CA VAL A 70 -15.99 -2.11 -1.15
C VAL A 70 -14.62 -2.14 -0.50
N ARG A 71 -13.61 -2.54 -1.27
CA ARG A 71 -12.21 -2.43 -0.86
C ARG A 71 -11.62 -1.15 -1.44
N TYR A 72 -11.00 -0.39 -0.58
CA TYR A 72 -10.30 0.84 -0.91
C TYR A 72 -8.81 0.70 -0.68
N GLN A 73 -8.03 1.31 -1.56
CA GLN A 73 -6.62 1.63 -1.39
C GLN A 73 -6.51 3.06 -0.92
N GLN A 74 -5.80 3.30 0.18
CA GLN A 74 -5.49 4.66 0.61
C GLN A 74 -4.62 5.36 -0.41
N THR A 75 -4.85 6.66 -0.58
CA THR A 75 -3.98 7.54 -1.37
C THR A 75 -3.56 8.76 -0.55
N HIS A 76 -2.36 9.26 -0.79
CA HIS A 76 -1.85 10.51 -0.27
C HIS A 76 -1.58 11.45 -1.44
N ARG A 77 -2.29 12.59 -1.50
CA ARG A 77 -2.24 13.53 -2.62
C ARG A 77 -2.37 12.84 -3.99
N GLY A 78 -3.17 11.77 -4.06
CA GLY A 78 -3.40 10.99 -5.27
C GLY A 78 -2.44 9.81 -5.49
N LEU A 79 -1.30 9.72 -4.80
CA LEU A 79 -0.43 8.54 -4.86
C LEU A 79 -0.95 7.43 -3.95
N PRO A 80 -0.99 6.17 -4.41
CA PRO A 80 -1.37 5.05 -3.57
C PRO A 80 -0.35 4.87 -2.43
N VAL A 81 -0.84 4.51 -1.25
CA VAL A 81 -0.01 4.19 -0.08
C VAL A 81 0.15 2.68 0.01
N PHE A 82 1.38 2.20 -0.04
CA PHE A 82 1.68 0.77 -0.02
C PHE A 82 1.19 0.10 1.27
N ASP A 83 0.80 -1.16 1.18
CA ASP A 83 0.33 -2.02 2.29
C ASP A 83 -0.86 -1.48 3.08
N THR A 84 -1.64 -0.58 2.49
CA THR A 84 -2.90 -0.10 3.07
C THR A 84 -4.10 -0.74 2.38
N SER A 85 -5.09 -1.10 3.14
CA SER A 85 -6.33 -1.67 2.61
C SER A 85 -7.47 -1.42 3.61
N VAL A 86 -8.49 -0.73 3.15
CA VAL A 86 -9.70 -0.47 3.93
C VAL A 86 -10.89 -1.13 3.25
N VAL A 87 -11.67 -1.89 4.00
CA VAL A 87 -12.89 -2.53 3.51
C VAL A 87 -14.09 -1.88 4.21
N ALA A 88 -14.96 -1.25 3.43
CA ALA A 88 -16.21 -0.71 3.93
C ALA A 88 -17.40 -1.61 3.53
N THR A 89 -18.34 -1.78 4.46
CA THR A 89 -19.65 -2.33 4.17
C THR A 89 -20.63 -1.17 4.00
N LEU A 90 -21.26 -1.10 2.83
CA LEU A 90 -22.23 -0.05 2.51
C LEU A 90 -23.65 -0.58 2.61
N SER A 91 -24.55 0.24 3.17
CA SER A 91 -25.99 0.08 3.10
C SER A 91 -26.58 1.34 2.47
N LYS A 92 -27.36 1.22 1.39
CA LYS A 92 -27.88 2.36 0.61
C LYS A 92 -26.77 3.37 0.24
N ASN A 93 -25.62 2.87 -0.18
CA ASN A 93 -24.41 3.62 -0.54
C ASN A 93 -23.75 4.43 0.60
N GLN A 94 -24.15 4.21 1.86
CA GLN A 94 -23.52 4.82 3.02
C GLN A 94 -22.65 3.78 3.75
N PRO A 95 -21.40 4.11 4.14
CA PRO A 95 -20.58 3.23 4.95
C PRO A 95 -21.23 2.99 6.32
N THR A 96 -21.39 1.72 6.69
CA THR A 96 -21.95 1.29 7.98
C THR A 96 -20.92 0.58 8.85
N GLN A 97 -19.88 0.03 8.24
CA GLN A 97 -18.76 -0.62 8.91
C GLN A 97 -17.51 -0.42 8.09
N VAL A 98 -16.37 -0.21 8.76
CA VAL A 98 -15.08 0.01 8.12
C VAL A 98 -14.00 -0.73 8.90
N PHE A 99 -13.20 -1.56 8.20
CA PHE A 99 -12.10 -2.32 8.79
C PHE A 99 -10.89 -2.30 7.88
N GLY A 100 -9.70 -2.42 8.46
CA GLY A 100 -8.48 -2.55 7.67
C GLY A 100 -7.25 -1.92 8.32
N SER A 101 -6.34 -1.46 7.47
CA SER A 101 -5.15 -0.72 7.86
C SER A 101 -4.96 0.50 6.97
N MET A 102 -4.46 1.58 7.56
CA MET A 102 -4.11 2.81 6.87
C MET A 102 -2.88 3.46 7.50
N ALA A 103 -2.21 4.33 6.76
CA ALA A 103 -1.13 5.15 7.28
C ALA A 103 -1.66 6.52 7.71
N GLN A 104 -1.19 7.02 8.85
CA GLN A 104 -1.43 8.38 9.34
C GLN A 104 -0.12 9.15 9.40
N GLY A 105 -0.15 10.48 9.53
CA GLY A 105 1.04 11.31 9.72
C GLY A 105 1.93 11.50 8.48
N ILE A 106 1.58 10.96 7.31
CA ILE A 106 2.41 10.99 6.09
C ILE A 106 2.86 12.41 5.73
N SER A 107 2.02 13.42 5.91
CA SER A 107 2.33 14.82 5.58
C SER A 107 3.47 15.39 6.44
N GLY A 108 3.73 14.82 7.62
CA GLY A 108 4.86 15.22 8.47
C GLY A 108 6.22 14.87 7.86
N ASP A 109 6.27 13.76 7.14
CA ASP A 109 7.51 13.25 6.55
C ASP A 109 7.71 13.74 5.11
N LEU A 110 6.62 13.94 4.36
CA LEU A 110 6.66 14.27 2.94
C LEU A 110 6.31 15.73 2.65
N SER A 111 7.31 16.56 2.42
CA SER A 111 7.12 17.94 1.93
C SER A 111 6.65 17.97 0.47
N SER A 112 7.09 17.01 -0.34
CA SER A 112 6.73 16.86 -1.76
C SER A 112 6.51 15.40 -2.12
N ILE A 113 5.60 15.16 -3.06
CA ILE A 113 5.36 13.84 -3.67
C ILE A 113 5.91 13.74 -5.10
N ALA A 114 6.54 14.81 -5.60
CA ALA A 114 7.09 14.86 -6.95
C ALA A 114 8.37 14.01 -7.04
N PRO A 115 8.42 12.99 -7.93
CA PRO A 115 9.63 12.21 -8.12
C PRO A 115 10.68 13.03 -8.88
N LYS A 116 11.96 12.74 -8.67
CA LYS A 116 13.05 13.26 -9.51
C LYS A 116 13.37 12.31 -10.66
N LEU A 117 13.13 11.02 -10.49
CA LEU A 117 13.26 10.02 -11.54
C LEU A 117 11.93 9.84 -12.26
N ASN A 118 12.01 9.49 -13.54
CA ASN A 118 10.86 8.97 -14.27
C ASN A 118 10.76 7.43 -14.15
N GLN A 119 9.70 6.85 -14.69
CA GLN A 119 9.44 5.41 -14.63
C GLN A 119 10.54 4.59 -15.30
N GLU A 120 11.04 5.04 -16.46
CA GLU A 120 12.09 4.36 -17.22
C GLU A 120 13.40 4.31 -16.43
N GLN A 121 13.77 5.42 -15.78
CA GLN A 121 14.97 5.49 -14.93
C GLN A 121 14.85 4.56 -13.71
N ALA A 122 13.67 4.47 -13.09
CA ALA A 122 13.44 3.54 -11.99
C ALA A 122 13.53 2.07 -12.44
N ILE A 123 12.99 1.75 -13.63
CA ILE A 123 13.14 0.41 -14.23
C ILE A 123 14.60 0.10 -14.48
N GLU A 124 15.37 1.04 -15.05
CA GLU A 124 16.79 0.82 -15.34
C GLU A 124 17.62 0.63 -14.06
N ALA A 125 17.31 1.37 -12.99
CA ALA A 125 17.93 1.16 -11.68
C ALA A 125 17.67 -0.26 -11.15
N ALA A 126 16.42 -0.74 -11.23
CA ALA A 126 16.05 -2.09 -10.81
C ALA A 126 16.73 -3.18 -11.67
N LEU A 127 16.78 -3.00 -13.00
CA LEU A 127 17.46 -3.92 -13.91
C LEU A 127 18.96 -3.96 -13.65
N SER A 128 19.58 -2.83 -13.40
CA SER A 128 20.99 -2.72 -13.06
C SER A 128 21.33 -3.44 -11.76
N ALA A 129 20.47 -3.29 -10.75
CA ALA A 129 20.59 -3.97 -9.45
C ALA A 129 20.33 -5.48 -9.54
N HIS A 130 19.59 -5.92 -10.58
CA HIS A 130 19.29 -7.34 -10.79
C HIS A 130 20.38 -8.08 -11.56
N ARG A 131 21.43 -7.44 -12.02
CA ARG A 131 22.50 -8.09 -12.80
C ARG A 131 23.06 -9.30 -12.05
N THR A 132 22.45 -10.45 -12.27
CA THR A 132 22.96 -11.73 -11.81
C THR A 132 23.76 -12.37 -12.94
N PHE A 133 24.98 -12.76 -12.66
CA PHE A 133 25.80 -13.55 -13.57
C PHE A 133 25.20 -14.94 -13.75
N THR A 134 24.22 -15.09 -14.61
CA THR A 134 23.66 -16.40 -14.97
C THR A 134 23.90 -16.67 -16.43
N VAL A 135 24.57 -17.79 -16.71
CA VAL A 135 24.78 -18.32 -18.05
C VAL A 135 23.43 -18.78 -18.63
N GLY A 136 23.04 -18.27 -19.80
CA GLY A 136 21.84 -18.68 -20.51
C GLY A 136 21.06 -17.51 -21.15
N LYS A 137 20.25 -17.83 -22.15
CA LYS A 137 19.32 -16.83 -22.74
C LYS A 137 18.26 -16.48 -21.71
N LYS A 138 18.20 -15.20 -21.33
CA LYS A 138 17.14 -14.62 -20.52
C LYS A 138 16.40 -13.57 -21.31
N SER A 139 15.08 -13.61 -21.27
CA SER A 139 14.22 -12.55 -21.77
C SER A 139 13.61 -11.83 -20.57
N ILE A 140 13.64 -10.49 -20.60
CA ILE A 140 13.02 -9.66 -19.57
C ILE A 140 11.74 -9.08 -20.17
N GLU A 141 10.63 -9.41 -19.54
CA GLU A 141 9.30 -9.11 -20.03
C GLU A 141 8.47 -8.37 -18.97
N ASN A 142 7.37 -7.77 -19.38
CA ASN A 142 6.37 -7.17 -18.48
C ASN A 142 6.97 -6.20 -17.45
N LYS A 143 7.88 -5.33 -17.89
CA LYS A 143 8.45 -4.29 -17.03
C LYS A 143 7.39 -3.29 -16.63
N ASN A 144 7.26 -3.04 -15.34
CA ASN A 144 6.31 -2.11 -14.78
C ASN A 144 6.97 -1.29 -13.67
N ALA A 145 6.58 -0.01 -13.55
CA ALA A 145 6.98 0.85 -12.45
C ALA A 145 5.77 1.69 -12.01
N LYS A 146 5.45 1.64 -10.73
CA LYS A 146 4.32 2.37 -10.15
C LYS A 146 4.80 3.28 -9.04
N LEU A 147 4.60 4.59 -9.20
CA LEU A 147 4.90 5.56 -8.16
C LEU A 147 3.90 5.42 -7.00
N MET A 148 4.41 5.44 -5.77
CA MET A 148 3.59 5.30 -4.56
C MET A 148 4.30 5.87 -3.34
N VAL A 149 3.57 5.98 -2.24
CA VAL A 149 4.11 6.24 -0.90
C VAL A 149 4.25 4.91 -0.18
N ARG A 150 5.36 4.72 0.51
CA ARG A 150 5.60 3.59 1.39
C ARG A 150 6.12 4.10 2.74
N LEU A 151 5.80 3.41 3.83
CA LEU A 151 6.48 3.58 5.11
C LEU A 151 7.65 2.59 5.18
N ASP A 152 8.82 3.05 5.61
CA ASP A 152 9.97 2.19 5.84
C ASP A 152 9.84 1.43 7.19
N GLU A 153 10.88 0.69 7.58
CA GLU A 153 10.90 -0.07 8.83
C GLU A 153 10.83 0.81 10.10
N ASN A 154 11.20 2.08 9.97
CA ASN A 154 11.12 3.09 11.03
C ASN A 154 9.82 3.90 10.96
N GLN A 155 8.86 3.48 10.14
CA GLN A 155 7.59 4.17 9.89
C GLN A 155 7.75 5.55 9.21
N VAL A 156 8.91 5.85 8.60
CA VAL A 156 9.11 7.09 7.84
C VAL A 156 8.51 6.94 6.45
N ALA A 157 7.65 7.88 6.06
CA ALA A 157 7.04 7.87 4.73
C ALA A 157 8.05 8.32 3.65
N GLN A 158 8.09 7.57 2.54
CA GLN A 158 8.98 7.79 1.40
C GLN A 158 8.20 7.68 0.10
N VAL A 159 8.56 8.49 -0.89
CA VAL A 159 8.05 8.35 -2.27
C VAL A 159 8.96 7.40 -3.02
N VAL A 160 8.38 6.31 -3.52
CA VAL A 160 9.13 5.22 -4.15
C VAL A 160 8.46 4.78 -5.46
N TYR A 161 9.25 4.19 -6.34
CA TYR A 161 8.72 3.34 -7.41
C TYR A 161 8.71 1.88 -6.96
N LEU A 162 7.56 1.24 -7.03
CA LEU A 162 7.47 -0.22 -7.03
C LEU A 162 7.70 -0.69 -8.46
N VAL A 163 8.86 -1.29 -8.70
CA VAL A 163 9.26 -1.83 -10.00
C VAL A 163 9.15 -3.34 -9.96
N ASP A 164 8.53 -3.93 -10.97
CA ASP A 164 8.53 -5.38 -11.19
C ASP A 164 8.74 -5.71 -12.67
N PHE A 165 9.30 -6.89 -12.92
CA PHE A 165 9.46 -7.45 -14.25
C PHE A 165 9.53 -8.97 -14.18
N PHE A 166 9.28 -9.61 -15.31
CA PHE A 166 9.35 -11.07 -15.42
C PHE A 166 10.64 -11.47 -16.17
N ILE A 167 11.35 -12.46 -15.66
CA ILE A 167 12.52 -13.06 -16.29
C ILE A 167 12.14 -14.45 -16.78
N ALA A 168 12.01 -14.59 -18.09
CA ALA A 168 11.81 -15.88 -18.73
C ALA A 168 13.16 -16.60 -18.84
N SER A 169 13.31 -17.69 -18.09
CA SER A 169 14.49 -18.55 -18.08
C SER A 169 14.09 -19.97 -17.68
N SER A 170 15.05 -20.91 -17.61
CA SER A 170 14.79 -22.26 -17.05
C SER A 170 14.33 -22.23 -15.59
N MET A 171 14.66 -21.17 -14.86
CA MET A 171 14.15 -20.85 -13.53
C MET A 171 13.55 -19.45 -13.61
N PRO A 172 12.24 -19.32 -13.90
CA PRO A 172 11.62 -18.03 -14.05
C PRO A 172 11.62 -17.25 -12.74
N GLU A 173 11.75 -15.92 -12.84
CA GLU A 173 11.75 -15.02 -11.71
C GLU A 173 10.79 -13.86 -11.95
N ARG A 174 10.20 -13.35 -10.90
CA ARG A 174 9.46 -12.08 -10.90
C ARG A 174 9.96 -11.19 -9.77
N PRO A 175 11.11 -10.56 -9.93
CA PRO A 175 11.64 -9.67 -8.90
C PRO A 175 10.82 -8.40 -8.77
N PHE A 176 10.70 -7.96 -7.54
CA PHE A 176 10.13 -6.68 -7.15
C PHE A 176 11.19 -5.84 -6.46
N TYR A 177 11.16 -4.53 -6.70
CA TYR A 177 12.07 -3.56 -6.13
C TYR A 177 11.32 -2.34 -5.64
N PHE A 178 11.65 -1.85 -4.44
CA PHE A 178 11.38 -0.46 -4.09
C PHE A 178 12.61 0.36 -4.46
N ILE A 179 12.40 1.32 -5.35
CA ILE A 179 13.41 2.28 -5.80
C ILE A 179 13.03 3.65 -5.24
N ASP A 180 13.95 4.31 -4.55
CA ASP A 180 13.75 5.69 -4.10
C ASP A 180 13.49 6.60 -5.30
N ALA A 181 12.37 7.33 -5.29
CA ALA A 181 11.96 8.16 -6.43
C ALA A 181 12.80 9.43 -6.59
N THR A 182 13.70 9.72 -5.64
CA THR A 182 14.59 10.88 -5.65
C THR A 182 16.02 10.51 -6.01
N THR A 183 16.55 9.43 -5.42
CA THR A 183 17.98 9.04 -5.56
C THR A 183 18.18 7.91 -6.57
N GLY A 184 17.19 7.05 -6.77
CA GLY A 184 17.30 5.84 -7.59
C GLY A 184 17.88 4.65 -6.83
N ASP A 185 18.11 4.79 -5.52
CA ASP A 185 18.62 3.72 -4.69
C ASP A 185 17.61 2.58 -4.53
N VAL A 186 18.13 1.35 -4.48
CA VAL A 186 17.34 0.16 -4.17
C VAL A 186 17.12 0.10 -2.66
N LEU A 187 15.90 0.34 -2.21
CA LEU A 187 15.54 0.30 -0.80
C LEU A 187 15.24 -1.12 -0.32
N GLN A 188 14.59 -1.92 -1.18
CA GLN A 188 14.20 -3.30 -0.87
C GLN A 188 14.03 -4.10 -2.14
N LYS A 189 14.30 -5.41 -2.08
CA LYS A 189 14.05 -6.35 -3.18
C LYS A 189 13.51 -7.68 -2.65
N TRP A 190 12.62 -8.31 -3.43
CA TRP A 190 12.15 -9.69 -3.18
C TRP A 190 11.76 -10.35 -4.49
N ASN A 191 11.59 -11.68 -4.48
CA ASN A 191 11.04 -12.41 -5.61
C ASN A 191 9.55 -12.71 -5.35
N GLY A 192 8.68 -12.34 -6.28
CA GLY A 192 7.24 -12.62 -6.19
C GLY A 192 6.86 -14.04 -6.65
N LEU A 193 7.81 -14.77 -7.26
CA LEU A 193 7.66 -16.20 -7.54
C LEU A 193 8.43 -16.98 -6.49
N ASN A 194 7.70 -17.68 -5.63
CA ASN A 194 8.29 -18.56 -4.63
C ASN A 194 8.57 -19.90 -5.29
N HIS A 195 9.84 -20.25 -5.48
CA HIS A 195 10.28 -21.50 -6.09
C HIS A 195 11.15 -22.33 -5.14
N ALA A 196 10.80 -22.42 -3.88
CA ALA A 196 11.44 -23.38 -3.01
C ALA A 196 10.89 -24.78 -3.30
N LYS A 197 11.47 -25.48 -4.29
CA LYS A 197 11.13 -26.88 -4.55
C LYS A 197 11.46 -27.72 -3.32
N ALA A 198 10.47 -28.37 -2.75
CA ALA A 198 10.63 -29.40 -1.75
C ALA A 198 9.84 -30.63 -2.17
N LEU A 199 10.20 -31.78 -1.61
CA LEU A 199 9.41 -33.00 -1.76
C LEU A 199 8.43 -33.07 -0.59
N GLY A 200 7.14 -33.02 -0.91
CA GLY A 200 6.06 -33.21 0.05
C GLY A 200 5.81 -34.69 0.32
N THR A 201 5.59 -35.02 1.58
CA THR A 201 5.11 -36.33 2.04
C THR A 201 3.86 -36.08 2.88
N GLY A 202 3.07 -37.13 3.09
CA GLY A 202 1.94 -37.09 3.99
C GLY A 202 0.69 -37.78 3.47
N PRO A 203 -0.39 -37.81 4.27
CA PRO A 203 -1.58 -38.54 3.96
C PRO A 203 -2.33 -37.98 2.77
N GLY A 204 -2.78 -38.84 1.89
CA GLY A 204 -3.64 -38.57 0.75
C GLY A 204 -4.85 -39.48 0.71
N GLY A 205 -5.71 -39.29 -0.29
CA GLY A 205 -6.91 -40.10 -0.48
C GLY A 205 -8.09 -39.69 0.42
N ASN A 206 -9.15 -40.46 0.31
CA ASN A 206 -10.40 -40.30 1.08
C ASN A 206 -11.06 -41.68 1.26
N LEU A 207 -12.25 -41.72 1.90
CA LEU A 207 -12.97 -42.99 2.14
C LEU A 207 -13.38 -43.73 0.86
N LYS A 208 -13.45 -43.07 -0.29
CA LYS A 208 -13.78 -43.70 -1.59
C LYS A 208 -12.54 -44.22 -2.32
N THR A 209 -11.40 -43.52 -2.19
CA THR A 209 -10.16 -43.84 -2.91
C THR A 209 -9.14 -44.59 -2.08
N THR A 210 -9.50 -45.01 -0.88
CA THR A 210 -8.61 -45.52 0.19
C THR A 210 -7.63 -44.43 0.66
N ARG A 211 -7.11 -44.62 1.87
CA ARG A 211 -6.07 -43.74 2.42
C ARG A 211 -4.71 -44.30 1.99
N TYR A 212 -3.85 -43.41 1.58
CA TYR A 212 -2.48 -43.70 1.20
C TYR A 212 -1.55 -42.58 1.70
N GLU A 213 -0.27 -42.82 1.69
CA GLU A 213 0.73 -41.87 2.16
C GLU A 213 1.77 -41.61 1.06
N TYR A 214 1.91 -40.33 0.67
CA TYR A 214 2.99 -39.93 -0.21
C TYR A 214 4.33 -39.99 0.52
N GLY A 215 5.33 -40.56 -0.15
CA GLY A 215 6.63 -40.89 0.44
C GLY A 215 6.75 -42.32 0.93
N SER A 216 5.63 -43.05 1.16
CA SER A 216 5.57 -44.45 1.52
C SER A 216 4.87 -45.30 0.46
N ASP A 217 3.58 -45.05 0.21
CA ASP A 217 2.78 -45.83 -0.76
C ASP A 217 2.94 -45.29 -2.19
N PHE A 218 3.18 -44.01 -2.30
CA PHE A 218 3.45 -43.31 -3.57
C PHE A 218 4.70 -42.44 -3.46
N PRO A 219 5.38 -42.12 -4.58
CA PRO A 219 6.49 -41.17 -4.59
C PRO A 219 6.10 -39.84 -3.97
N SER A 220 7.05 -39.20 -3.29
CA SER A 220 6.91 -37.82 -2.85
C SER A 220 6.58 -36.90 -4.03
N PHE A 221 5.76 -35.90 -3.83
CA PHE A 221 5.40 -34.93 -4.88
C PHE A 221 6.10 -33.60 -4.66
N PRO A 222 6.42 -32.86 -5.74
CA PRO A 222 7.03 -31.53 -5.62
C PRO A 222 6.04 -30.56 -5.01
N ILE A 223 6.47 -29.86 -3.95
CA ILE A 223 5.71 -28.79 -3.30
C ILE A 223 6.51 -27.49 -3.32
N ASP A 224 5.82 -26.39 -3.19
CA ASP A 224 6.41 -25.09 -2.87
C ASP A 224 6.45 -24.95 -1.34
N LYS A 225 7.64 -24.71 -0.78
CA LYS A 225 7.88 -24.66 0.68
C LYS A 225 7.45 -23.31 1.30
N THR A 226 7.05 -22.36 0.47
CA THR A 226 6.81 -20.98 0.87
C THR A 226 5.34 -20.55 0.75
N GLY A 227 4.46 -21.52 0.53
CA GLY A 227 3.00 -21.33 0.47
C GLY A 227 2.35 -21.23 1.82
#